data_8f0775f7345533a4693cc246c46b3e4b
#
_entry.id   8f0775f7345533a4693cc246c46b3e4b
#
_cell.length_a   1.000
_cell.length_b   1.000
_cell.length_c   1.000
_cell.angle_alpha   90.00
_cell.angle_beta   90.00
_cell.angle_gamma   90.00
#
_symmetry.space_group_name_H-M   'P 1'
#
loop_
_entity.id
_entity.type
_entity.pdbx_description
1 polymer ?
#
loop_
_entity_poly.entity_id
_entity_poly.type
_entity_poly.pdbx_seq_one_letter_code
_entity_poly.pdbx_strand_id
1 'polypeptide(L)'
;MMLQVGHRESHDVDIFLPDAQLLSFLDPKLHDFEFEIRPSDYGGDGTGFVKLAFEGLGEIDFIVAHAVTDIPMTRQMIEGEEVDLETVAEIIAKKIHYRGATIKPRDIFDIAAAARHDRDSIIKALKHHKDDVAKTLSAIERLKPDFVNVTIAELAIKDSFKPIIGTALGEATELLKSI
;
A
#
# COMPACT_ATOMS: atom_id res chain seq x y z
N MET A 1 4.45 4.64 0.55
CA MET A 1 5.63 3.74 0.75
C MET A 1 6.78 3.99 -0.22
N MET A 2 6.54 4.22 -1.50
CA MET A 2 7.62 4.54 -2.46
C MET A 2 8.46 5.76 -1.99
N LEU A 3 7.82 6.84 -1.59
CA LEU A 3 8.50 8.08 -1.14
C LEU A 3 9.38 7.89 0.12
N GLN A 4 9.09 6.90 0.97
CA GLN A 4 9.82 6.67 2.22
C GLN A 4 10.89 5.58 2.09
N VAL A 5 10.57 4.46 1.44
CA VAL A 5 11.44 3.28 1.34
C VAL A 5 12.22 3.27 0.02
N GLY A 6 11.64 3.79 -1.07
CA GLY A 6 12.29 3.84 -2.37
C GLY A 6 12.59 2.47 -2.99
N HIS A 7 11.78 1.44 -2.67
CA HIS A 7 12.06 0.04 -3.04
C HIS A 7 11.65 -0.31 -4.47
N ARG A 8 10.59 0.31 -4.99
CA ARG A 8 10.10 0.14 -6.36
C ARG A 8 9.42 1.41 -6.85
N GLU A 9 9.20 1.52 -8.13
CA GLU A 9 8.37 2.58 -8.71
C GLU A 9 6.89 2.27 -8.53
N SER A 10 6.11 3.32 -8.33
CA SER A 10 4.66 3.31 -8.36
C SER A 10 4.22 4.68 -8.86
N HIS A 11 3.27 4.67 -9.78
CA HIS A 11 2.69 5.89 -10.33
C HIS A 11 1.32 6.17 -9.71
N ASP A 12 0.86 5.31 -8.80
CA ASP A 12 -0.43 5.43 -8.16
C ASP A 12 -0.30 6.22 -6.86
N VAL A 13 -1.29 7.07 -6.59
CA VAL A 13 -1.42 7.86 -5.37
C VAL A 13 -2.68 7.43 -4.64
N ASP A 14 -2.52 6.82 -3.46
CA ASP A 14 -3.62 6.47 -2.57
C ASP A 14 -3.85 7.63 -1.57
N ILE A 15 -5.06 8.19 -1.55
CA ILE A 15 -5.50 9.21 -0.61
C ILE A 15 -6.58 8.61 0.29
N PHE A 16 -6.25 8.48 1.58
CA PHE A 16 -7.16 7.87 2.54
C PHE A 16 -8.08 8.91 3.19
N LEU A 17 -9.37 8.63 3.17
CA LEU A 17 -10.42 9.49 3.72
C LEU A 17 -11.01 8.84 4.97
N PRO A 18 -11.20 9.62 6.06
CA PRO A 18 -11.79 9.11 7.29
C PRO A 18 -13.31 8.90 7.20
N ASP A 19 -13.98 9.52 6.21
CA ASP A 19 -15.44 9.55 6.08
C ASP A 19 -15.87 9.37 4.62
N ALA A 20 -16.80 8.42 4.40
CA ALA A 20 -17.39 8.16 3.08
C ALA A 20 -18.13 9.37 2.48
N GLN A 21 -18.64 10.28 3.30
CA GLN A 21 -19.31 11.49 2.83
C GLN A 21 -18.38 12.39 2.02
N LEU A 22 -17.07 12.34 2.28
CA LEU A 22 -16.07 13.12 1.53
C LEU A 22 -15.94 12.67 0.08
N LEU A 23 -16.25 11.40 -0.23
CA LEU A 23 -16.18 10.90 -1.62
C LEU A 23 -17.09 11.67 -2.57
N SER A 24 -18.27 12.05 -2.10
CA SER A 24 -19.21 12.79 -2.93
C SER A 24 -18.68 14.15 -3.41
N PHE A 25 -17.78 14.78 -2.65
CA PHE A 25 -17.13 16.05 -3.02
C PHE A 25 -15.97 15.88 -3.99
N LEU A 26 -15.45 14.65 -4.12
CA LEU A 26 -14.29 14.31 -4.96
C LEU A 26 -14.71 13.55 -6.24
N ASP A 27 -16.00 13.22 -6.37
CA ASP A 27 -16.51 12.49 -7.51
C ASP A 27 -16.76 13.43 -8.70
N PRO A 28 -15.99 13.31 -9.80
CA PRO A 28 -16.16 14.16 -10.97
C PRO A 28 -17.48 13.96 -11.73
N LYS A 29 -18.25 12.92 -11.41
CA LYS A 29 -19.61 12.76 -11.95
C LYS A 29 -20.65 13.63 -11.24
N LEU A 30 -20.33 14.06 -10.02
CA LEU A 30 -21.22 14.89 -9.21
C LEU A 30 -20.86 16.38 -9.25
N HIS A 31 -19.64 16.70 -9.71
CA HIS A 31 -19.11 18.06 -9.76
C HIS A 31 -18.41 18.33 -11.08
N ASP A 32 -18.48 19.58 -11.54
CA ASP A 32 -17.85 20.05 -12.77
C ASP A 32 -16.41 20.50 -12.45
N PHE A 33 -15.48 19.52 -12.32
CA PHE A 33 -14.08 19.84 -12.10
C PHE A 33 -13.40 20.29 -13.37
N GLU A 34 -12.66 21.39 -13.29
CA GLU A 34 -11.70 21.80 -14.33
C GLU A 34 -10.38 20.99 -14.18
N PHE A 35 -10.18 20.01 -15.04
CA PHE A 35 -8.95 19.24 -15.07
C PHE A 35 -7.98 19.82 -16.09
N GLU A 36 -6.70 20.02 -15.72
CA GLU A 36 -5.62 20.27 -16.68
C GLU A 36 -5.40 19.04 -17.59
N ILE A 37 -5.43 17.85 -16.99
CA ILE A 37 -5.39 16.56 -17.69
C ILE A 37 -6.64 15.79 -17.28
N ARG A 38 -7.50 15.47 -18.23
CA ARG A 38 -8.72 14.73 -17.96
C ARG A 38 -8.42 13.26 -17.67
N PRO A 39 -9.08 12.65 -16.68
CA PRO A 39 -9.00 11.21 -16.46
C PRO A 39 -9.40 10.45 -17.73
N SER A 40 -8.62 9.41 -18.07
CA SER A 40 -8.93 8.49 -19.18
C SER A 40 -9.92 7.41 -18.77
N ASP A 41 -9.97 7.10 -17.47
CA ASP A 41 -10.92 6.15 -16.88
C ASP A 41 -11.33 6.58 -15.47
N TYR A 42 -12.50 6.10 -15.05
CA TYR A 42 -13.11 6.40 -13.76
C TYR A 42 -13.73 5.15 -13.17
N GLY A 43 -13.49 4.90 -11.90
CA GLY A 43 -14.12 3.86 -11.09
C GLY A 43 -14.63 4.41 -9.76
N GLY A 44 -15.68 3.81 -9.23
CA GLY A 44 -16.19 4.17 -7.90
C GLY A 44 -17.40 3.34 -7.55
N ASP A 45 -17.59 3.09 -6.24
CA ASP A 45 -18.76 2.38 -5.69
C ASP A 45 -19.71 3.31 -4.90
N GLY A 46 -19.36 4.60 -4.84
CA GLY A 46 -20.12 5.64 -4.14
C GLY A 46 -19.99 5.65 -2.62
N THR A 47 -19.31 4.67 -2.02
CA THR A 47 -19.21 4.52 -0.56
C THR A 47 -17.82 4.19 -0.05
N GLY A 48 -17.02 3.46 -0.80
CA GLY A 48 -15.72 2.96 -0.38
C GLY A 48 -14.56 3.63 -1.10
N PHE A 49 -14.72 3.95 -2.37
CA PHE A 49 -13.65 4.57 -3.14
C PHE A 49 -14.13 5.35 -4.37
N VAL A 50 -13.27 6.26 -4.82
CA VAL A 50 -13.28 6.89 -6.14
C VAL A 50 -11.89 6.78 -6.73
N LYS A 51 -11.78 6.27 -7.95
CA LYS A 51 -10.54 6.10 -8.71
C LYS A 51 -10.56 6.94 -9.97
N LEU A 52 -9.49 7.67 -10.21
CA LEU A 52 -9.23 8.42 -11.43
C LEU A 52 -7.96 7.89 -12.08
N ALA A 53 -8.05 7.33 -13.28
CA ALA A 53 -6.89 6.89 -14.03
C ALA A 53 -6.50 7.93 -15.09
N PHE A 54 -5.20 8.14 -15.28
CA PHE A 54 -4.63 9.09 -16.24
C PHE A 54 -3.67 8.34 -17.16
N GLU A 55 -3.96 8.31 -18.45
CA GLU A 55 -3.18 7.54 -19.42
C GLU A 55 -1.70 7.95 -19.42
N GLY A 56 -0.80 6.97 -19.22
CA GLY A 56 0.63 7.17 -19.17
C GLY A 56 1.18 7.87 -17.92
N LEU A 57 0.32 8.26 -16.95
CA LEU A 57 0.74 8.94 -15.73
C LEU A 57 0.54 8.09 -14.48
N GLY A 58 -0.59 7.39 -14.34
CA GLY A 58 -0.93 6.58 -13.16
C GLY A 58 -2.36 6.79 -12.71
N GLU A 59 -2.64 6.42 -11.46
CA GLU A 59 -3.98 6.47 -10.87
C GLU A 59 -3.97 7.29 -9.57
N ILE A 60 -5.08 7.96 -9.29
CA ILE A 60 -5.38 8.57 -7.99
C ILE A 60 -6.58 7.83 -7.40
N ASP A 61 -6.37 7.17 -6.27
CA ASP A 61 -7.39 6.45 -5.54
C ASP A 61 -7.76 7.22 -4.26
N PHE A 62 -9.00 7.69 -4.16
CA PHE A 62 -9.57 8.17 -2.91
C PHE A 62 -10.26 6.99 -2.23
N ILE A 63 -9.76 6.58 -1.07
CA ILE A 63 -10.17 5.35 -0.40
C ILE A 63 -10.67 5.67 1.00
N VAL A 64 -11.88 5.24 1.33
CA VAL A 64 -12.40 5.34 2.70
C VAL A 64 -11.78 4.23 3.54
N ALA A 65 -10.85 4.63 4.42
CA ALA A 65 -10.22 3.69 5.34
C ALA A 65 -9.75 4.42 6.60
N HIS A 66 -10.07 3.84 7.76
CA HIS A 66 -9.59 4.34 9.04
C HIS A 66 -8.13 3.97 9.28
N ALA A 67 -7.49 4.74 10.14
CA ALA A 67 -6.18 4.38 10.69
C ALA A 67 -6.27 3.07 11.49
N VAL A 68 -5.24 2.24 11.37
CA VAL A 68 -5.16 0.93 12.04
C VAL A 68 -4.02 0.83 13.03
N THR A 69 -3.19 1.88 13.14
CA THR A 69 -2.06 1.96 14.09
C THR A 69 -2.13 3.21 14.97
N ASP A 70 -1.36 3.23 16.06
CA ASP A 70 -1.29 4.36 17.00
C ASP A 70 -0.66 5.63 16.38
N ILE A 71 0.25 5.45 15.43
CA ILE A 71 0.93 6.54 14.70
C ILE A 71 0.71 6.33 13.21
N PRO A 72 -0.48 6.70 12.70
CA PRO A 72 -0.83 6.38 11.32
C PRO A 72 -0.10 7.24 10.28
N MET A 73 0.22 8.50 10.62
CA MET A 73 0.81 9.43 9.66
C MET A 73 1.83 10.35 10.35
N THR A 74 2.69 10.92 9.55
CA THR A 74 3.63 11.97 9.94
C THR A 74 3.58 13.09 8.91
N ARG A 75 3.78 14.32 9.38
CA ARG A 75 3.86 15.48 8.50
C ARG A 75 5.18 15.52 7.77
N GLN A 76 5.14 15.65 6.46
CA GLN A 76 6.30 15.65 5.57
C GLN A 76 6.19 16.79 4.55
N MET A 77 7.35 17.33 4.15
CA MET A 77 7.43 18.26 3.03
C MET A 77 7.63 17.47 1.73
N ILE A 78 6.70 17.60 0.78
CA ILE A 78 6.79 16.98 -0.55
C ILE A 78 6.61 18.10 -1.57
N GLU A 79 7.61 18.33 -2.40
CA GLU A 79 7.62 19.37 -3.44
C GLU A 79 7.24 20.79 -2.95
N GLY A 80 7.57 21.10 -1.69
CA GLY A 80 7.30 22.41 -1.09
C GLY A 80 5.98 22.52 -0.34
N GLU A 81 5.15 21.46 -0.34
CA GLU A 81 3.87 21.41 0.37
C GLU A 81 3.97 20.50 1.60
N GLU A 82 3.33 20.91 2.69
CA GLU A 82 3.15 20.05 3.87
C GLU A 82 2.02 19.06 3.63
N VAL A 83 2.34 17.75 3.71
CA VAL A 83 1.37 16.67 3.57
C VAL A 83 1.43 15.72 4.76
N ASP A 84 0.29 15.19 5.16
CA ASP A 84 0.21 14.10 6.12
C ASP A 84 0.43 12.77 5.38
N LEU A 85 1.64 12.22 5.51
CA LEU A 85 2.05 10.98 4.84
C LEU A 85 1.92 9.81 5.81
N GLU A 86 1.20 8.75 5.39
CA GLU A 86 1.09 7.52 6.19
C GLU A 86 2.47 6.93 6.49
N THR A 87 2.66 6.48 7.73
CA THR A 87 3.89 5.78 8.11
C THR A 87 4.02 4.45 7.38
N VAL A 88 5.25 3.97 7.19
CA VAL A 88 5.48 2.65 6.58
C VAL A 88 4.77 1.56 7.37
N ALA A 89 4.75 1.66 8.70
CA ALA A 89 4.07 0.74 9.59
C ALA A 89 2.54 0.74 9.36
N GLU A 90 1.92 1.92 9.20
CA GLU A 90 0.50 2.04 8.87
C GLU A 90 0.18 1.40 7.52
N ILE A 91 0.96 1.69 6.49
CA ILE A 91 0.76 1.13 5.15
C ILE A 91 0.83 -0.39 5.17
N ILE A 92 1.80 -0.97 5.88
CA ILE A 92 1.91 -2.43 6.02
C ILE A 92 0.76 -3.00 6.85
N ALA A 93 0.38 -2.36 7.95
CA ALA A 93 -0.74 -2.79 8.78
C ALA A 93 -2.06 -2.76 7.99
N LYS A 94 -2.33 -1.72 7.21
CA LYS A 94 -3.49 -1.66 6.30
C LYS A 94 -3.49 -2.77 5.26
N LYS A 95 -2.34 -3.07 4.63
CA LYS A 95 -2.23 -4.19 3.68
C LYS A 95 -2.61 -5.51 4.32
N ILE A 96 -2.16 -5.77 5.54
CA ILE A 96 -2.44 -6.99 6.29
C ILE A 96 -3.90 -7.03 6.74
N HIS A 97 -4.41 -5.94 7.29
CA HIS A 97 -5.78 -5.85 7.80
C HIS A 97 -6.83 -6.00 6.68
N TYR A 98 -6.72 -5.20 5.62
CA TYR A 98 -7.76 -5.15 4.59
C TYR A 98 -7.65 -6.24 3.52
N ARG A 99 -6.45 -6.75 3.24
CA ARG A 99 -6.24 -7.72 2.15
C ARG A 99 -5.26 -8.86 2.43
N GLY A 100 -4.88 -9.05 3.70
CA GLY A 100 -3.96 -10.13 4.07
C GLY A 100 -4.42 -11.52 3.65
N ALA A 101 -5.73 -11.81 3.74
CA ALA A 101 -6.31 -13.08 3.28
C ALA A 101 -6.18 -13.33 1.77
N THR A 102 -5.96 -12.29 0.97
CA THR A 102 -5.80 -12.32 -0.50
C THR A 102 -4.52 -11.62 -0.94
N ILE A 103 -3.50 -11.71 -0.09
CA ILE A 103 -2.20 -11.04 -0.29
C ILE A 103 -1.59 -11.39 -1.65
N LYS A 104 -1.02 -10.39 -2.31
CA LYS A 104 -0.39 -10.52 -3.62
C LYS A 104 1.13 -10.55 -3.51
N PRO A 105 1.87 -11.11 -4.49
CA PRO A 105 3.33 -11.10 -4.51
C PRO A 105 3.94 -9.70 -4.32
N ARG A 106 3.35 -8.65 -4.90
CA ARG A 106 3.81 -7.27 -4.70
C ARG A 106 3.73 -6.81 -3.24
N ASP A 107 2.68 -7.24 -2.52
CA ASP A 107 2.53 -6.88 -1.10
C ASP A 107 3.56 -7.62 -0.23
N ILE A 108 3.89 -8.86 -0.59
CA ILE A 108 4.96 -9.64 0.06
C ILE A 108 6.31 -8.93 -0.12
N PHE A 109 6.60 -8.44 -1.33
CA PHE A 109 7.79 -7.65 -1.60
C PHE A 109 7.81 -6.33 -0.80
N ASP A 110 6.67 -5.62 -0.76
CA ASP A 110 6.52 -4.40 0.02
C ASP A 110 6.77 -4.65 1.52
N ILE A 111 6.28 -5.77 2.09
CA ILE A 111 6.51 -6.17 3.49
C ILE A 111 8.00 -6.45 3.73
N ALA A 112 8.66 -7.20 2.85
CA ALA A 112 10.08 -7.51 2.99
C ALA A 112 10.95 -6.24 2.90
N ALA A 113 10.66 -5.35 1.96
CA ALA A 113 11.36 -4.08 1.81
C ALA A 113 11.16 -3.18 3.03
N ALA A 114 9.92 -3.10 3.54
CA ALA A 114 9.59 -2.34 4.74
C ALA A 114 10.29 -2.89 5.98
N ALA A 115 10.38 -4.24 6.12
CA ALA A 115 11.09 -4.88 7.24
C ALA A 115 12.57 -4.52 7.29
N ARG A 116 13.20 -4.26 6.15
CA ARG A 116 14.60 -3.78 6.08
C ARG A 116 14.73 -2.31 6.41
N HIS A 117 13.66 -1.54 6.24
CA HIS A 117 13.62 -0.11 6.53
C HIS A 117 13.37 0.17 8.01
N ASP A 118 12.32 -0.40 8.59
CA ASP A 118 11.94 -0.20 10.00
C ASP A 118 11.13 -1.40 10.54
N ARG A 119 11.86 -2.48 10.88
CA ARG A 119 11.29 -3.72 11.39
C ARG A 119 10.51 -3.52 12.70
N ASP A 120 11.09 -2.75 13.61
CA ASP A 120 10.56 -2.62 14.98
C ASP A 120 9.23 -1.89 15.00
N SER A 121 9.08 -0.81 14.24
CA SER A 121 7.80 -0.10 14.12
C SER A 121 6.71 -0.97 13.50
N ILE A 122 7.05 -1.80 12.51
CA ILE A 122 6.10 -2.72 11.89
C ILE A 122 5.65 -3.79 12.90
N ILE A 123 6.58 -4.41 13.63
CA ILE A 123 6.24 -5.39 14.67
C ILE A 123 5.34 -4.75 15.74
N LYS A 124 5.68 -3.54 16.19
CA LYS A 124 4.86 -2.82 17.17
C LYS A 124 3.44 -2.58 16.66
N ALA A 125 3.30 -2.11 15.42
CA ALA A 125 2.02 -1.84 14.78
C ALA A 125 1.16 -3.12 14.67
N LEU A 126 1.77 -4.24 14.27
CA LEU A 126 1.05 -5.49 14.01
C LEU A 126 0.68 -6.29 15.27
N LYS A 127 1.20 -5.92 16.46
CA LYS A 127 0.87 -6.61 17.72
C LYS A 127 -0.63 -6.69 18.02
N HIS A 128 -1.39 -5.70 17.57
CA HIS A 128 -2.84 -5.63 17.76
C HIS A 128 -3.64 -6.29 16.61
N HIS A 129 -2.93 -6.80 15.57
CA HIS A 129 -3.50 -7.39 14.35
C HIS A 129 -3.15 -8.87 14.17
N LYS A 130 -2.97 -9.61 15.26
CA LYS A 130 -2.51 -11.02 15.23
C LYS A 130 -3.40 -11.94 14.39
N ASP A 131 -4.71 -11.75 14.44
CA ASP A 131 -5.66 -12.55 13.65
C ASP A 131 -5.50 -12.28 12.14
N ASP A 132 -5.25 -11.03 11.76
CA ASP A 132 -5.04 -10.67 10.36
C ASP A 132 -3.67 -11.14 9.87
N VAL A 133 -2.65 -11.10 10.75
CA VAL A 133 -1.33 -11.69 10.49
C VAL A 133 -1.45 -13.21 10.27
N ALA A 134 -2.21 -13.92 11.11
CA ALA A 134 -2.44 -15.36 10.96
C ALA A 134 -3.13 -15.70 9.62
N LYS A 135 -4.16 -14.92 9.24
CA LYS A 135 -4.82 -15.05 7.93
C LYS A 135 -3.85 -14.80 6.78
N THR A 136 -2.99 -13.79 6.92
CA THR A 136 -1.97 -13.45 5.92
C THR A 136 -0.95 -14.58 5.77
N LEU A 137 -0.43 -15.13 6.85
CA LEU A 137 0.47 -16.27 6.83
C LEU A 137 -0.18 -17.48 6.15
N SER A 138 -1.43 -17.79 6.49
CA SER A 138 -2.18 -18.88 5.84
C SER A 138 -2.40 -18.63 4.34
N ALA A 139 -2.53 -17.37 3.91
CA ALA A 139 -2.61 -17.01 2.49
C ALA A 139 -1.25 -17.17 1.79
N ILE A 140 -0.16 -16.75 2.43
CA ILE A 140 1.21 -16.92 1.93
C ILE A 140 1.56 -18.40 1.72
N GLU A 141 1.19 -19.27 2.66
CA GLU A 141 1.46 -20.73 2.56
C GLU A 141 0.81 -21.39 1.34
N ARG A 142 -0.25 -20.81 0.79
CA ARG A 142 -0.91 -21.31 -0.44
C ARG A 142 -0.23 -20.86 -1.72
N LEU A 143 0.68 -19.89 -1.65
CA LEU A 143 1.39 -19.39 -2.82
C LEU A 143 2.58 -20.29 -3.17
N LYS A 144 2.77 -20.51 -4.48
CA LYS A 144 3.95 -21.22 -4.97
C LYS A 144 5.14 -20.25 -4.99
N PRO A 145 6.28 -20.59 -4.36
CA PRO A 145 7.45 -19.69 -4.30
C PRO A 145 7.92 -19.20 -5.68
N ASP A 146 7.96 -20.08 -6.67
CA ASP A 146 8.39 -19.72 -8.03
C ASP A 146 7.45 -18.67 -8.65
N PHE A 147 6.14 -18.83 -8.46
CA PHE A 147 5.16 -17.82 -8.93
C PHE A 147 5.39 -16.46 -8.25
N VAL A 148 5.64 -16.47 -6.93
CA VAL A 148 5.90 -15.22 -6.19
C VAL A 148 7.15 -14.55 -6.72
N ASN A 149 8.25 -15.27 -6.87
CA ASN A 149 9.53 -14.74 -7.34
C ASN A 149 9.44 -14.18 -8.76
N VAL A 150 8.78 -14.90 -9.69
CA VAL A 150 8.59 -14.44 -11.07
C VAL A 150 7.76 -13.16 -11.10
N THR A 151 6.64 -13.13 -10.36
CA THR A 151 5.77 -11.95 -10.33
C THR A 151 6.47 -10.74 -9.68
N ILE A 152 7.27 -10.96 -8.62
CA ILE A 152 8.07 -9.88 -8.03
C ILE A 152 9.10 -9.34 -9.02
N ALA A 153 9.76 -10.21 -9.79
CA ALA A 153 10.78 -9.81 -10.76
C ALA A 153 10.23 -8.94 -11.91
N GLU A 154 8.92 -8.97 -12.16
CA GLU A 154 8.23 -8.12 -13.14
C GLU A 154 7.96 -6.68 -12.63
N LEU A 155 8.13 -6.43 -11.33
CA LEU A 155 7.95 -5.10 -10.75
C LEU A 155 9.12 -4.17 -11.14
N ALA A 156 8.86 -2.88 -11.24
CA ALA A 156 9.89 -1.85 -11.48
C ALA A 156 10.72 -1.59 -10.21
N ILE A 157 11.50 -2.60 -9.78
CA ILE A 157 12.27 -2.59 -8.55
C ILE A 157 13.54 -1.76 -8.72
N LYS A 158 13.83 -0.90 -7.74
CA LYS A 158 15.08 -0.12 -7.69
C LYS A 158 16.28 -1.06 -7.46
N ASP A 159 17.43 -0.72 -8.05
CA ASP A 159 18.62 -1.58 -8.05
C ASP A 159 19.06 -2.02 -6.64
N SER A 160 18.95 -1.13 -5.66
CA SER A 160 19.27 -1.42 -4.24
C SER A 160 18.42 -2.53 -3.61
N PHE A 161 17.22 -2.79 -4.17
CA PHE A 161 16.29 -3.80 -3.68
C PHE A 161 16.20 -5.06 -4.55
N LYS A 162 16.84 -5.08 -5.73
CA LYS A 162 16.89 -6.29 -6.57
C LYS A 162 17.44 -7.54 -5.86
N PRO A 163 18.45 -7.44 -4.97
CA PRO A 163 18.97 -8.60 -4.25
C PRO A 163 17.94 -9.34 -3.38
N ILE A 164 16.84 -8.68 -2.97
CA ILE A 164 15.83 -9.33 -2.13
C ILE A 164 14.71 -10.04 -2.92
N ILE A 165 14.72 -10.01 -4.25
CA ILE A 165 13.66 -10.65 -5.05
C ILE A 165 13.50 -12.13 -4.67
N GLY A 166 14.60 -12.89 -4.59
CA GLY A 166 14.58 -14.30 -4.26
C GLY A 166 14.37 -14.63 -2.77
N THR A 167 14.47 -13.64 -1.88
CA THR A 167 14.35 -13.83 -0.41
C THR A 167 13.11 -13.14 0.17
N ALA A 168 12.41 -12.31 -0.61
CA ALA A 168 11.29 -11.50 -0.14
C ALA A 168 10.19 -12.32 0.53
N LEU A 169 9.84 -13.49 -0.02
CA LEU A 169 8.84 -14.39 0.55
C LEU A 169 9.27 -14.89 1.94
N GLY A 170 10.54 -15.30 2.09
CA GLY A 170 11.11 -15.72 3.38
C GLY A 170 11.14 -14.59 4.39
N GLU A 171 11.67 -13.43 4.00
CA GLU A 171 11.81 -12.25 4.87
C GLU A 171 10.45 -11.74 5.38
N ALA A 172 9.47 -11.65 4.50
CA ALA A 172 8.10 -11.27 4.88
C ALA A 172 7.48 -12.30 5.85
N THR A 173 7.66 -13.60 5.56
CA THR A 173 7.16 -14.69 6.42
C THR A 173 7.81 -14.65 7.80
N GLU A 174 9.13 -14.44 7.88
CA GLU A 174 9.87 -14.35 9.16
C GLU A 174 9.43 -13.14 9.98
N LEU A 175 9.24 -11.98 9.34
CA LEU A 175 8.68 -10.80 10.01
C LEU A 175 7.32 -11.13 10.63
N LEU A 176 6.38 -11.66 9.84
CA LEU A 176 5.03 -11.95 10.30
C LEU A 176 4.98 -13.03 11.39
N LYS A 177 5.85 -14.03 11.35
CA LYS A 177 5.99 -15.06 12.40
C LYS A 177 6.57 -14.52 13.71
N SER A 178 7.18 -13.33 13.69
CA SER A 178 7.76 -12.72 14.88
C SER A 178 6.75 -11.88 15.70
N ILE A 179 5.48 -11.83 15.26
CA ILE A 179 4.37 -11.08 15.88
C ILE A 179 3.51 -12.01 16.75
#